data_ffc0acd18f998e0868b71d24d1fee8d1
#
_entry.id   ffc0acd18f998e0868b71d24d1fee8d1
#
_cell.length_a   1.000
_cell.length_b   1.000
_cell.length_c   1.000
_cell.angle_alpha   90.00
_cell.angle_beta   90.00
_cell.angle_gamma   90.00
#
_symmetry.space_group_name_H-M   'P 1'
#
loop_
_entity.id
_entity.type
_entity.pdbx_description
1 polymer ?
#
loop_
_entity_poly.entity_id
_entity_poly.type
_entity_poly.pdbx_seq_one_letter_code
_entity_poly.pdbx_strand_id
1 'polypeptide(L)'
;KQRRHLLGSSRSIRRLLERRWLVVVLALALTGLGAAITGLLFTSGINLLRDWRLDLLDEFPAWVVLPALGAIGGMVSAWLITNMSPAAGGAGITHIMGFLRHRSVPMGLRVGLVKLVAGIIAIGSGFPLGPEGPAVQMGGSVAWQMSRWLRAPVAFRRVIVAAGGGAGIAAVFSAPIGGFIYAIEELLHSARPVVLLLVIITTFSADTLADVLGFLGLNPGGGGLNSTIGFQLEREYTPLVRFLPVDLLYLVALGVVIGVLAELYTRYVLTMQRQGNRWFGDRLILRMTVSGLVLGCVYAALPDAFHNPSELKHLIGAGKADISLALASFVVLFFSTGLAAGSGAPGGLFMPMLTLGGAIG
;
A
#
# COMPACT_ATOMS: atom_id res chain seq x y z
N LYS A 1 -34.44 7.91 -5.86
CA LYS A 1 -34.28 6.42 -5.94
C LYS A 1 -33.08 5.92 -5.11
N GLN A 2 -31.95 6.64 -5.03
CA GLN A 2 -30.76 6.25 -4.26
C GLN A 2 -31.00 6.11 -2.74
N ARG A 3 -31.81 6.99 -2.11
CA ARG A 3 -32.12 6.92 -0.67
C ARG A 3 -32.89 5.65 -0.26
N ARG A 4 -33.76 5.09 -1.10
CA ARG A 4 -34.52 3.86 -0.78
C ARG A 4 -33.66 2.59 -0.79
N HIS A 5 -32.64 2.51 -1.65
CA HIS A 5 -31.68 1.39 -1.63
C HIS A 5 -30.79 1.37 -0.38
N LEU A 6 -30.50 2.55 0.16
CA LEU A 6 -29.68 2.69 1.37
C LEU A 6 -30.43 2.28 2.66
N LEU A 7 -31.74 2.52 2.73
CA LEU A 7 -32.56 2.15 3.89
C LEU A 7 -32.84 0.63 3.98
N GLY A 8 -32.97 -0.05 2.83
CA GLY A 8 -33.08 -1.53 2.78
C GLY A 8 -31.82 -2.24 3.27
N SER A 9 -30.64 -1.66 3.04
CA SER A 9 -29.34 -2.21 3.43
C SER A 9 -29.17 -2.27 4.96
N SER A 10 -29.57 -1.22 5.71
CA SER A 10 -29.36 -1.20 7.16
C SER A 10 -30.27 -2.18 7.91
N ARG A 11 -31.51 -2.36 7.46
CA ARG A 11 -32.43 -3.35 8.02
C ARG A 11 -31.97 -4.79 7.77
N SER A 12 -31.31 -5.04 6.64
CA SER A 12 -30.76 -6.35 6.30
C SER A 12 -29.53 -6.68 7.16
N ILE A 13 -28.66 -5.71 7.39
CA ILE A 13 -27.48 -5.88 8.27
C ILE A 13 -27.95 -6.08 9.72
N ARG A 14 -28.88 -5.29 10.21
CA ARG A 14 -29.40 -5.42 11.58
C ARG A 14 -30.06 -6.79 11.81
N ARG A 15 -30.89 -7.28 10.88
CA ARG A 15 -31.48 -8.63 10.96
C ARG A 15 -30.43 -9.74 10.89
N LEU A 16 -29.34 -9.54 10.15
CA LEU A 16 -28.24 -10.48 10.13
C LEU A 16 -27.53 -10.53 11.49
N LEU A 17 -27.26 -9.39 12.09
CA LEU A 17 -26.69 -9.27 13.44
C LEU A 17 -27.56 -9.94 14.50
N GLU A 18 -28.88 -9.72 14.44
CA GLU A 18 -29.82 -10.31 15.41
C GLU A 18 -29.95 -11.83 15.28
N ARG A 19 -29.93 -12.39 14.05
CA ARG A 19 -30.16 -13.83 13.79
C ARG A 19 -28.90 -14.66 13.65
N ARG A 20 -27.76 -14.05 13.25
CA ARG A 20 -26.52 -14.75 12.92
C ARG A 20 -25.28 -13.99 13.44
N TRP A 21 -25.35 -13.49 14.63
CA TRP A 21 -24.26 -12.70 15.22
C TRP A 21 -22.93 -13.49 15.24
N LEU A 22 -22.97 -14.78 15.54
CA LEU A 22 -21.78 -15.65 15.46
C LEU A 22 -21.13 -15.66 14.08
N VAL A 23 -21.95 -15.72 13.01
CA VAL A 23 -21.43 -15.69 11.63
C VAL A 23 -20.75 -14.36 11.34
N VAL A 24 -21.30 -13.26 11.85
CA VAL A 24 -20.70 -11.92 11.71
C VAL A 24 -19.38 -11.84 12.46
N VAL A 25 -19.34 -12.26 13.72
CA VAL A 25 -18.12 -12.25 14.54
C VAL A 25 -17.03 -13.11 13.91
N LEU A 26 -17.38 -14.33 13.47
CA LEU A 26 -16.43 -15.22 12.76
C LEU A 26 -15.93 -14.58 11.46
N ALA A 27 -16.80 -13.92 10.69
CA ALA A 27 -16.40 -13.24 9.46
C ALA A 27 -15.39 -12.11 9.73
N LEU A 28 -15.62 -11.32 10.78
CA LEU A 28 -14.72 -10.23 11.17
C LEU A 28 -13.38 -10.77 11.69
N ALA A 29 -13.42 -11.75 12.59
CA ALA A 29 -12.22 -12.36 13.16
C ALA A 29 -11.35 -13.04 12.08
N LEU A 30 -11.95 -13.85 11.20
CA LEU A 30 -11.25 -14.50 10.09
C LEU A 30 -10.74 -13.48 9.06
N THR A 31 -11.45 -12.37 8.86
CA THR A 31 -10.97 -11.28 7.99
C THR A 31 -9.78 -10.58 8.63
N GLY A 32 -9.84 -10.26 9.93
CA GLY A 32 -8.72 -9.69 10.66
C GLY A 32 -7.49 -10.59 10.65
N LEU A 33 -7.67 -11.87 10.96
CA LEU A 33 -6.59 -12.86 10.92
C LEU A 33 -5.97 -13.00 9.53
N GLY A 34 -6.79 -13.11 8.49
CA GLY A 34 -6.28 -13.22 7.12
C GLY A 34 -5.59 -11.93 6.65
N ALA A 35 -6.06 -10.75 7.08
CA ALA A 35 -5.39 -9.49 6.80
C ALA A 35 -4.04 -9.40 7.54
N ALA A 36 -3.98 -9.83 8.81
CA ALA A 36 -2.75 -9.91 9.58
C ALA A 36 -1.72 -10.83 8.92
N ILE A 37 -2.11 -12.06 8.58
CA ILE A 37 -1.22 -13.02 7.92
C ILE A 37 -0.71 -12.48 6.57
N THR A 38 -1.61 -11.97 5.72
CA THR A 38 -1.21 -11.45 4.41
C THR A 38 -0.36 -10.19 4.54
N GLY A 39 -0.62 -9.33 5.52
CA GLY A 39 0.19 -8.15 5.82
C GLY A 39 1.60 -8.53 6.25
N LEU A 40 1.74 -9.44 7.23
CA LEU A 40 3.02 -9.95 7.71
C LEU A 40 3.84 -10.61 6.59
N LEU A 41 3.24 -11.54 5.85
CA LEU A 41 3.92 -12.22 4.73
C LEU A 41 4.37 -11.21 3.67
N PHE A 42 3.57 -10.18 3.42
CA PHE A 42 3.88 -9.17 2.43
C PHE A 42 5.08 -8.31 2.84
N THR A 43 5.06 -7.77 4.06
CA THR A 43 6.14 -6.93 4.57
C THR A 43 7.44 -7.73 4.75
N SER A 44 7.35 -8.91 5.36
CA SER A 44 8.50 -9.81 5.54
C SER A 44 9.10 -10.25 4.20
N GLY A 45 8.25 -10.56 3.22
CA GLY A 45 8.72 -10.94 1.89
C GLY A 45 9.41 -9.80 1.14
N ILE A 46 8.89 -8.57 1.25
CA ILE A 46 9.55 -7.38 0.68
C ILE A 46 10.91 -7.16 1.34
N ASN A 47 10.98 -7.24 2.66
CA ASN A 47 12.23 -7.05 3.39
C ASN A 47 13.25 -8.10 3.04
N LEU A 48 12.86 -9.38 3.04
CA LEU A 48 13.75 -10.49 2.69
C LEU A 48 14.36 -10.31 1.28
N LEU A 49 13.55 -9.94 0.31
CA LEU A 49 14.02 -9.73 -1.06
C LEU A 49 14.86 -8.46 -1.20
N ARG A 50 14.53 -7.40 -0.43
CA ARG A 50 15.32 -6.18 -0.36
C ARG A 50 16.69 -6.46 0.28
N ASP A 51 16.73 -7.14 1.41
CA ASP A 51 17.95 -7.41 2.15
C ASP A 51 18.87 -8.31 1.30
N TRP A 52 18.34 -9.37 0.67
CA TRP A 52 19.07 -10.17 -0.31
C TRP A 52 19.62 -9.32 -1.49
N ARG A 53 18.86 -8.34 -1.96
CA ARG A 53 19.36 -7.42 -3.00
C ARG A 53 20.51 -6.55 -2.49
N LEU A 54 20.46 -6.12 -1.23
CA LEU A 54 21.54 -5.33 -0.63
C LEU A 54 22.80 -6.17 -0.42
N ASP A 55 22.66 -7.41 0.06
CA ASP A 55 23.79 -8.36 0.18
C ASP A 55 24.50 -8.59 -1.17
N LEU A 56 23.74 -8.65 -2.26
CA LEU A 56 24.32 -8.77 -3.61
C LEU A 56 25.13 -7.53 -4.03
N LEU A 57 24.82 -6.35 -3.51
CA LEU A 57 25.59 -5.13 -3.81
C LEU A 57 26.96 -5.11 -3.12
N ASP A 58 27.14 -5.88 -2.04
CA ASP A 58 28.43 -6.06 -1.39
C ASP A 58 29.38 -6.96 -2.22
N GLU A 59 28.83 -7.87 -3.02
CA GLU A 59 29.61 -8.81 -3.85
C GLU A 59 29.77 -8.35 -5.31
N PHE A 60 28.75 -7.66 -5.85
CA PHE A 60 28.70 -7.31 -7.28
C PHE A 60 28.43 -5.81 -7.50
N PRO A 61 28.91 -5.24 -8.61
CA PRO A 61 28.74 -3.85 -8.94
C PRO A 61 27.25 -3.46 -9.08
N ALA A 62 26.84 -2.33 -8.49
CA ALA A 62 25.46 -1.84 -8.50
C ALA A 62 24.87 -1.69 -9.92
N TRP A 63 25.70 -1.31 -10.89
CA TRP A 63 25.30 -1.15 -12.30
C TRP A 63 24.93 -2.47 -13.01
N VAL A 64 25.27 -3.63 -12.43
CA VAL A 64 24.82 -4.94 -12.90
C VAL A 64 23.62 -5.42 -12.09
N VAL A 65 23.72 -5.37 -10.77
CA VAL A 65 22.71 -5.93 -9.84
C VAL A 65 21.37 -5.21 -9.97
N LEU A 66 21.36 -3.89 -9.86
CA LEU A 66 20.12 -3.14 -9.80
C LEU A 66 19.30 -3.19 -11.11
N PRO A 67 19.91 -3.02 -12.31
CA PRO A 67 19.19 -3.18 -13.56
C PRO A 67 18.72 -4.61 -13.82
N ALA A 68 19.56 -5.60 -13.50
CA ALA A 68 19.20 -7.01 -13.69
C ALA A 68 18.02 -7.42 -12.80
N LEU A 69 18.11 -7.12 -11.49
CA LEU A 69 17.01 -7.44 -10.55
C LEU A 69 15.73 -6.66 -10.83
N GLY A 70 15.84 -5.39 -11.20
CA GLY A 70 14.70 -4.59 -11.62
C GLY A 70 14.00 -5.18 -12.85
N ALA A 71 14.76 -5.56 -13.87
CA ALA A 71 14.21 -6.16 -15.09
C ALA A 71 13.60 -7.54 -14.83
N ILE A 72 14.32 -8.44 -14.13
CA ILE A 72 13.85 -9.79 -13.82
C ILE A 72 12.64 -9.73 -12.89
N GLY A 73 12.67 -8.92 -11.83
CA GLY A 73 11.57 -8.75 -10.90
C GLY A 73 10.32 -8.18 -11.58
N GLY A 74 10.49 -7.19 -12.45
CA GLY A 74 9.41 -6.65 -13.28
C GLY A 74 8.83 -7.72 -14.22
N MET A 75 9.67 -8.50 -14.88
CA MET A 75 9.25 -9.57 -15.78
C MET A 75 8.47 -10.67 -15.06
N VAL A 76 9.00 -11.18 -13.94
CA VAL A 76 8.36 -12.26 -13.18
C VAL A 76 7.06 -11.80 -12.56
N SER A 77 7.04 -10.61 -11.96
CA SER A 77 5.82 -10.02 -11.39
C SER A 77 4.72 -9.85 -12.46
N ALA A 78 5.08 -9.30 -13.63
CA ALA A 78 4.14 -9.12 -14.74
C ALA A 78 3.66 -10.46 -15.32
N TRP A 79 4.52 -11.46 -15.39
CA TRP A 79 4.15 -12.82 -15.84
C TRP A 79 3.11 -13.45 -14.90
N LEU A 80 3.30 -13.33 -13.58
CA LEU A 80 2.34 -13.80 -12.58
C LEU A 80 0.98 -13.11 -12.75
N ILE A 81 0.98 -11.79 -12.89
CA ILE A 81 -0.23 -11.01 -13.09
C ILE A 81 -0.95 -11.43 -14.36
N THR A 82 -0.24 -11.48 -15.48
CA THR A 82 -0.83 -11.75 -16.80
C THR A 82 -1.43 -13.15 -16.88
N ASN A 83 -0.70 -14.17 -16.37
CA ASN A 83 -1.11 -15.56 -16.54
C ASN A 83 -2.03 -16.06 -15.41
N MET A 84 -1.89 -15.52 -14.19
CA MET A 84 -2.66 -16.04 -13.05
C MET A 84 -3.85 -15.14 -12.69
N SER A 85 -3.69 -13.81 -12.65
CA SER A 85 -4.78 -12.90 -12.29
C SER A 85 -4.52 -11.46 -12.75
N PRO A 86 -5.04 -11.04 -13.90
CA PRO A 86 -4.89 -9.66 -14.39
C PRO A 86 -5.41 -8.59 -13.42
N ALA A 87 -6.39 -8.94 -12.57
CA ALA A 87 -6.92 -8.05 -11.54
C ALA A 87 -5.92 -7.75 -10.40
N ALA A 88 -4.79 -8.46 -10.34
CA ALA A 88 -3.73 -8.19 -9.37
C ALA A 88 -2.75 -7.06 -9.81
N GLY A 89 -2.83 -6.56 -11.04
CA GLY A 89 -2.00 -5.45 -11.51
C GLY A 89 -2.35 -4.11 -10.88
N GLY A 90 -1.42 -3.14 -10.97
CA GLY A 90 -1.57 -1.77 -10.49
C GLY A 90 -1.76 -1.63 -8.97
N ALA A 91 -2.25 -0.49 -8.51
CA ALA A 91 -2.36 -0.18 -7.08
C ALA A 91 -3.37 -1.07 -6.31
N GLY A 92 -4.44 -1.56 -6.96
CA GLY A 92 -5.43 -2.42 -6.32
C GLY A 92 -6.60 -1.70 -5.67
N ILE A 93 -6.42 -0.49 -5.16
CA ILE A 93 -7.47 0.33 -4.54
C ILE A 93 -8.64 0.55 -5.51
N THR A 94 -8.34 0.82 -6.77
CA THR A 94 -9.34 1.01 -7.84
C THR A 94 -10.22 -0.22 -8.06
N HIS A 95 -9.69 -1.43 -7.84
CA HIS A 95 -10.46 -2.67 -7.91
C HIS A 95 -11.45 -2.79 -6.75
N ILE A 96 -11.01 -2.48 -5.52
CA ILE A 96 -11.90 -2.43 -4.35
C ILE A 96 -13.01 -1.40 -4.56
N MET A 97 -12.66 -0.18 -4.97
CA MET A 97 -13.66 0.86 -5.24
C MET A 97 -14.62 0.47 -6.38
N GLY A 98 -14.10 -0.19 -7.42
CA GLY A 98 -14.92 -0.75 -8.50
C GLY A 98 -15.96 -1.74 -7.97
N PHE A 99 -15.56 -2.68 -7.12
CA PHE A 99 -16.45 -3.63 -6.46
C PHE A 99 -17.50 -2.93 -5.59
N LEU A 100 -17.08 -1.96 -4.79
CA LEU A 100 -17.98 -1.18 -3.92
C LEU A 100 -18.99 -0.35 -4.73
N ARG A 101 -18.64 0.06 -5.94
CA ARG A 101 -19.51 0.77 -6.90
C ARG A 101 -20.31 -0.16 -7.82
N HIS A 102 -20.52 -1.44 -7.42
CA HIS A 102 -21.26 -2.46 -8.18
C HIS A 102 -20.69 -2.84 -9.55
N ARG A 103 -19.42 -2.61 -9.80
CA ARG A 103 -18.78 -3.17 -10.99
C ARG A 103 -18.43 -4.64 -10.75
N SER A 104 -18.52 -5.47 -11.76
CA SER A 104 -18.08 -6.87 -11.69
C SER A 104 -16.55 -6.93 -11.76
N VAL A 105 -15.91 -6.92 -10.61
CA VAL A 105 -14.46 -7.00 -10.49
C VAL A 105 -14.10 -8.28 -9.75
N PRO A 106 -13.13 -9.08 -10.24
CA PRO A 106 -12.64 -10.26 -9.53
C PRO A 106 -12.02 -9.86 -8.17
N MET A 107 -12.47 -10.52 -7.08
CA MET A 107 -12.06 -10.18 -5.71
C MET A 107 -11.66 -11.42 -4.88
N GLY A 108 -11.53 -12.60 -5.52
CA GLY A 108 -11.25 -13.85 -4.80
C GLY A 108 -9.84 -13.93 -4.21
N LEU A 109 -9.61 -14.94 -3.34
CA LEU A 109 -8.30 -15.22 -2.76
C LEU A 109 -7.20 -15.36 -3.81
N ARG A 110 -7.50 -15.90 -4.99
CA ARG A 110 -6.53 -15.98 -6.10
C ARG A 110 -5.97 -14.60 -6.46
N VAL A 111 -6.82 -13.58 -6.51
CA VAL A 111 -6.38 -12.19 -6.78
C VAL A 111 -5.48 -11.70 -5.66
N GLY A 112 -5.87 -11.92 -4.39
CA GLY A 112 -5.08 -11.53 -3.22
C GLY A 112 -3.71 -12.21 -3.18
N LEU A 113 -3.65 -13.53 -3.43
CA LEU A 113 -2.39 -14.29 -3.43
C LEU A 113 -1.46 -13.89 -4.58
N VAL A 114 -1.99 -13.71 -5.79
CA VAL A 114 -1.18 -13.21 -6.92
C VAL A 114 -0.68 -11.80 -6.62
N LYS A 115 -1.52 -10.96 -6.01
CA LYS A 115 -1.12 -9.60 -5.58
C LYS A 115 0.01 -9.63 -4.55
N LEU A 116 -0.08 -10.55 -3.57
CA LEU A 116 0.94 -10.74 -2.55
C LEU A 116 2.29 -11.09 -3.18
N VAL A 117 2.33 -12.16 -3.97
CA VAL A 117 3.60 -12.64 -4.55
C VAL A 117 4.16 -11.67 -5.58
N ALA A 118 3.33 -11.18 -6.50
CA ALA A 118 3.76 -10.23 -7.52
C ALA A 118 4.20 -8.88 -6.92
N GLY A 119 3.55 -8.44 -5.83
CA GLY A 119 3.91 -7.22 -5.11
C GLY A 119 5.23 -7.36 -4.36
N ILE A 120 5.46 -8.48 -3.66
CA ILE A 120 6.75 -8.77 -3.01
C ILE A 120 7.88 -8.70 -4.04
N ILE A 121 7.71 -9.39 -5.18
CA ILE A 121 8.73 -9.42 -6.22
C ILE A 121 8.98 -8.02 -6.80
N ALA A 122 7.93 -7.29 -7.16
CA ALA A 122 8.10 -5.96 -7.75
C ALA A 122 8.76 -4.97 -6.78
N ILE A 123 8.22 -4.82 -5.56
CA ILE A 123 8.73 -3.84 -4.60
C ILE A 123 10.11 -4.26 -4.09
N GLY A 124 10.30 -5.53 -3.73
CA GLY A 124 11.58 -6.05 -3.24
C GLY A 124 12.70 -5.98 -4.28
N SER A 125 12.40 -6.15 -5.57
CA SER A 125 13.39 -6.01 -6.65
C SER A 125 13.77 -4.57 -6.97
N GLY A 126 13.10 -3.56 -6.39
CA GLY A 126 13.51 -2.16 -6.50
C GLY A 126 12.51 -1.21 -7.15
N PHE A 127 11.27 -1.60 -7.39
CA PHE A 127 10.23 -0.64 -7.78
C PHE A 127 9.91 0.28 -6.59
N PRO A 128 10.05 1.60 -6.71
CA PRO A 128 9.82 2.55 -5.61
C PRO A 128 8.32 2.78 -5.38
N LEU A 129 7.63 1.72 -4.99
CA LEU A 129 6.19 1.71 -4.71
C LEU A 129 5.93 1.30 -3.26
N GLY A 130 4.81 1.73 -2.72
CA GLY A 130 4.39 1.42 -1.37
C GLY A 130 3.52 0.16 -1.27
N PRO A 131 3.44 -0.44 -0.09
CA PRO A 131 2.66 -1.66 0.18
C PRO A 131 1.15 -1.39 0.35
N GLU A 132 0.71 -0.13 0.52
CA GLU A 132 -0.65 0.22 0.91
C GLU A 132 -1.72 -0.27 -0.09
N GLY A 133 -1.49 -0.08 -1.38
CA GLY A 133 -2.41 -0.54 -2.42
C GLY A 133 -2.63 -2.05 -2.42
N PRO A 134 -1.56 -2.85 -2.48
CA PRO A 134 -1.62 -4.29 -2.28
C PRO A 134 -2.30 -4.70 -0.98
N ALA A 135 -1.97 -4.07 0.16
CA ALA A 135 -2.54 -4.38 1.46
C ALA A 135 -4.08 -4.25 1.47
N VAL A 136 -4.60 -3.14 0.92
CA VAL A 136 -6.05 -2.92 0.77
C VAL A 136 -6.68 -4.02 -0.08
N GLN A 137 -6.07 -4.39 -1.20
CA GLN A 137 -6.61 -5.41 -2.09
C GLN A 137 -6.54 -6.81 -1.48
N MET A 138 -5.46 -7.16 -0.79
CA MET A 138 -5.32 -8.45 -0.10
C MET A 138 -6.34 -8.61 1.03
N GLY A 139 -6.43 -7.63 1.93
CA GLY A 139 -7.42 -7.63 3.01
C GLY A 139 -8.86 -7.67 2.50
N GLY A 140 -9.15 -6.90 1.45
CA GLY A 140 -10.45 -6.94 0.77
C GLY A 140 -10.75 -8.29 0.11
N SER A 141 -9.75 -8.97 -0.47
CA SER A 141 -9.89 -10.29 -1.08
C SER A 141 -10.18 -11.38 -0.04
N VAL A 142 -9.50 -11.34 1.10
CA VAL A 142 -9.78 -12.20 2.26
C VAL A 142 -11.22 -11.98 2.75
N ALA A 143 -11.60 -10.74 2.99
CA ALA A 143 -12.94 -10.38 3.45
C ALA A 143 -14.03 -10.85 2.47
N TRP A 144 -13.81 -10.69 1.17
CA TRP A 144 -14.73 -11.16 0.14
C TRP A 144 -14.89 -12.67 0.20
N GLN A 145 -13.80 -13.42 0.36
CA GLN A 145 -13.84 -14.89 0.47
C GLN A 145 -14.57 -15.33 1.74
N MET A 146 -14.27 -14.73 2.89
CA MET A 146 -14.95 -15.02 4.15
C MET A 146 -16.46 -14.76 4.03
N SER A 147 -16.85 -13.64 3.43
CA SER A 147 -18.25 -13.29 3.22
C SER A 147 -19.00 -14.28 2.30
N ARG A 148 -18.29 -14.89 1.37
CA ARG A 148 -18.86 -15.95 0.50
C ARG A 148 -19.03 -17.26 1.22
N TRP A 149 -18.02 -17.73 1.94
CA TRP A 149 -18.09 -18.97 2.72
C TRP A 149 -19.22 -18.91 3.74
N LEU A 150 -19.40 -17.78 4.38
CA LEU A 150 -20.46 -17.55 5.36
C LEU A 150 -21.82 -17.20 4.74
N ARG A 151 -21.94 -17.22 3.41
CA ARG A 151 -23.17 -16.91 2.66
C ARG A 151 -23.81 -15.57 3.09
N ALA A 152 -22.96 -14.56 3.28
CA ALA A 152 -23.40 -13.26 3.74
C ALA A 152 -24.24 -12.51 2.68
N PRO A 153 -25.24 -11.71 3.09
CA PRO A 153 -25.98 -10.84 2.18
C PRO A 153 -25.09 -9.86 1.45
N VAL A 154 -25.48 -9.49 0.22
CA VAL A 154 -24.67 -8.58 -0.64
C VAL A 154 -24.34 -7.25 0.06
N ALA A 155 -25.29 -6.68 0.79
CA ALA A 155 -25.10 -5.44 1.54
C ALA A 155 -23.99 -5.58 2.61
N PHE A 156 -23.98 -6.68 3.35
CA PHE A 156 -22.96 -6.97 4.36
C PHE A 156 -21.61 -7.26 3.70
N ARG A 157 -21.60 -7.97 2.57
CA ARG A 157 -20.37 -8.28 1.83
C ARG A 157 -19.60 -7.03 1.44
N ARG A 158 -20.29 -5.96 1.07
CA ARG A 158 -19.63 -4.67 0.73
C ARG A 158 -18.98 -4.02 1.95
N VAL A 159 -19.67 -4.04 3.08
CA VAL A 159 -19.14 -3.50 4.34
C VAL A 159 -17.91 -4.27 4.78
N ILE A 160 -17.98 -5.62 4.79
CA ILE A 160 -16.85 -6.42 5.24
C ILE A 160 -15.65 -6.36 4.29
N VAL A 161 -15.86 -6.22 2.97
CA VAL A 161 -14.77 -6.03 2.00
C VAL A 161 -14.05 -4.70 2.24
N ALA A 162 -14.79 -3.63 2.51
CA ALA A 162 -14.18 -2.35 2.86
C ALA A 162 -13.46 -2.40 4.23
N ALA A 163 -14.06 -3.06 5.23
CA ALA A 163 -13.43 -3.30 6.52
C ALA A 163 -12.14 -4.12 6.38
N GLY A 164 -12.15 -5.15 5.51
CA GLY A 164 -10.96 -5.93 5.18
C GLY A 164 -9.87 -5.11 4.48
N GLY A 165 -10.26 -4.17 3.60
CA GLY A 165 -9.31 -3.22 3.01
C GLY A 165 -8.64 -2.34 4.07
N GLY A 166 -9.40 -1.80 5.02
CA GLY A 166 -8.86 -1.06 6.18
C GLY A 166 -8.01 -1.93 7.10
N ALA A 167 -8.43 -3.19 7.32
CA ALA A 167 -7.67 -4.17 8.09
C ALA A 167 -6.30 -4.49 7.46
N GLY A 168 -6.23 -4.53 6.12
CA GLY A 168 -4.97 -4.67 5.40
C GLY A 168 -4.00 -3.51 5.68
N ILE A 169 -4.51 -2.26 5.69
CA ILE A 169 -3.71 -1.09 6.09
C ILE A 169 -3.28 -1.21 7.56
N ALA A 170 -4.22 -1.52 8.47
CA ALA A 170 -3.93 -1.67 9.88
C ALA A 170 -2.78 -2.66 10.12
N ALA A 171 -2.85 -3.84 9.51
CA ALA A 171 -1.85 -4.89 9.66
C ALA A 171 -0.47 -4.55 9.08
N VAL A 172 -0.42 -3.78 7.99
CA VAL A 172 0.84 -3.44 7.31
C VAL A 172 1.55 -2.25 7.95
N PHE A 173 0.79 -1.30 8.50
CA PHE A 173 1.33 -0.06 9.05
C PHE A 173 1.27 0.03 10.58
N SER A 174 0.75 -0.99 11.27
CA SER A 174 0.43 -0.94 12.71
C SER A 174 -0.37 0.31 13.06
N ALA A 175 -1.38 0.59 12.25
CA ALA A 175 -2.19 1.80 12.30
C ALA A 175 -3.69 1.48 12.26
N PRO A 176 -4.28 0.88 13.32
CA PRO A 176 -5.68 0.46 13.32
C PRO A 176 -6.66 1.63 13.16
N ILE A 177 -6.34 2.79 13.74
CA ILE A 177 -7.14 4.02 13.55
C ILE A 177 -7.03 4.51 12.10
N GLY A 178 -5.83 4.52 11.51
CA GLY A 178 -5.62 4.90 10.12
C GLY A 178 -6.38 3.99 9.16
N GLY A 179 -6.32 2.67 9.37
CA GLY A 179 -7.09 1.69 8.62
C GLY A 179 -8.61 1.86 8.75
N PHE A 180 -9.08 2.19 9.96
CA PHE A 180 -10.48 2.49 10.24
C PHE A 180 -10.95 3.74 9.47
N ILE A 181 -10.24 4.86 9.61
CA ILE A 181 -10.57 6.12 8.93
C ILE A 181 -10.58 5.91 7.41
N TYR A 182 -9.54 5.27 6.88
CA TYR A 182 -9.44 4.95 5.45
C TYR A 182 -10.65 4.16 4.94
N ALA A 183 -11.08 3.13 5.68
CA ALA A 183 -12.22 2.31 5.27
C ALA A 183 -13.54 3.11 5.28
N ILE A 184 -13.71 4.05 6.21
CA ILE A 184 -14.91 4.86 6.33
C ILE A 184 -14.94 5.99 5.30
N GLU A 185 -13.85 6.73 5.18
CA GLU A 185 -13.77 7.93 4.32
C GLU A 185 -13.58 7.57 2.85
N GLU A 186 -12.62 6.70 2.54
CA GLU A 186 -12.25 6.42 1.16
C GLU A 186 -13.10 5.30 0.54
N LEU A 187 -13.40 4.23 1.30
CA LEU A 187 -14.05 3.07 0.73
C LEU A 187 -15.58 3.09 0.87
N LEU A 188 -16.10 3.44 2.04
CA LEU A 188 -17.54 3.32 2.34
C LEU A 188 -18.31 4.62 2.20
N HIS A 189 -17.69 5.76 2.49
CA HIS A 189 -18.35 7.07 2.57
C HIS A 189 -19.60 7.03 3.47
N SER A 190 -19.51 6.34 4.62
CA SER A 190 -20.66 6.07 5.50
C SER A 190 -20.26 6.06 6.96
N ALA A 191 -20.91 6.89 7.77
CA ALA A 191 -20.70 7.02 9.21
C ALA A 191 -21.82 6.35 10.05
N ARG A 192 -22.44 5.27 9.57
CA ARG A 192 -23.50 4.57 10.33
C ARG A 192 -22.88 3.82 11.50
N PRO A 193 -23.44 3.93 12.74
CA PRO A 193 -22.85 3.34 13.93
C PRO A 193 -22.52 1.85 13.82
N VAL A 194 -23.40 1.07 13.21
CA VAL A 194 -23.16 -0.38 12.99
C VAL A 194 -22.00 -0.62 12.05
N VAL A 195 -21.86 0.18 11.00
CA VAL A 195 -20.76 0.07 10.04
C VAL A 195 -19.44 0.45 10.69
N LEU A 196 -19.43 1.55 11.46
CA LEU A 196 -18.27 2.00 12.24
C LEU A 196 -17.79 0.89 13.18
N LEU A 197 -18.72 0.29 13.94
CA LEU A 197 -18.40 -0.79 14.88
C LEU A 197 -17.76 -1.99 14.15
N LEU A 198 -18.32 -2.42 13.03
CA LEU A 198 -17.80 -3.55 12.25
C LEU A 198 -16.39 -3.26 11.72
N VAL A 199 -16.15 -2.05 11.24
CA VAL A 199 -14.84 -1.64 10.71
C VAL A 199 -13.81 -1.54 11.84
N ILE A 200 -14.15 -0.89 12.97
CA ILE A 200 -13.27 -0.81 14.16
C ILE A 200 -12.85 -2.20 14.60
N ILE A 201 -13.81 -3.09 14.84
CA ILE A 201 -13.49 -4.46 15.30
C ILE A 201 -12.54 -5.15 14.31
N THR A 202 -12.76 -5.01 13.01
CA THR A 202 -11.93 -5.69 12.00
C THR A 202 -10.52 -5.11 11.93
N THR A 203 -10.36 -3.79 11.98
CA THR A 203 -9.05 -3.12 11.87
C THR A 203 -8.21 -3.34 13.12
N PHE A 204 -8.80 -3.21 14.31
CA PHE A 204 -8.09 -3.46 15.56
C PHE A 204 -7.75 -4.95 15.75
N SER A 205 -8.65 -5.86 15.38
CA SER A 205 -8.32 -7.30 15.43
C SER A 205 -7.20 -7.67 14.47
N ALA A 206 -7.13 -7.06 13.30
CA ALA A 206 -6.05 -7.31 12.34
C ALA A 206 -4.69 -6.84 12.87
N ASP A 207 -4.64 -5.64 13.44
CA ASP A 207 -3.46 -5.06 14.05
C ASP A 207 -2.97 -5.91 15.24
N THR A 208 -3.85 -6.17 16.22
CA THR A 208 -3.51 -7.01 17.38
C THR A 208 -3.05 -8.42 16.97
N LEU A 209 -3.70 -9.03 15.98
CA LEU A 209 -3.30 -10.35 15.49
C LEU A 209 -1.96 -10.30 14.74
N ALA A 210 -1.67 -9.22 14.02
CA ALA A 210 -0.36 -9.03 13.40
C ALA A 210 0.75 -8.92 14.44
N ASP A 211 0.52 -8.16 15.51
CA ASP A 211 1.47 -8.05 16.63
C ASP A 211 1.71 -9.38 17.34
N VAL A 212 0.64 -10.14 17.65
CA VAL A 212 0.74 -11.47 18.28
C VAL A 212 1.49 -12.44 17.38
N LEU A 213 1.21 -12.47 16.09
CA LEU A 213 1.91 -13.34 15.14
C LEU A 213 3.39 -12.94 14.98
N GLY A 214 3.68 -11.64 15.03
CA GLY A 214 5.04 -11.11 15.04
C GLY A 214 5.80 -11.52 16.29
N PHE A 215 5.17 -11.44 17.47
CA PHE A 215 5.73 -11.88 18.74
C PHE A 215 6.02 -13.41 18.78
N LEU A 216 5.20 -14.21 18.13
CA LEU A 216 5.40 -15.65 17.99
C LEU A 216 6.53 -16.03 17.01
N GLY A 217 7.31 -15.07 16.53
CA GLY A 217 8.43 -15.32 15.62
C GLY A 217 8.05 -15.60 14.16
N LEU A 218 6.80 -15.38 13.80
CA LEU A 218 6.34 -15.52 12.42
C LEU A 218 6.71 -14.29 11.55
N ASN A 219 7.59 -13.44 12.07
CA ASN A 219 8.17 -12.31 11.33
C ASN A 219 9.66 -12.62 11.02
N PRO A 220 9.99 -13.21 9.86
CA PRO A 220 11.36 -13.62 9.53
C PRO A 220 12.37 -12.46 9.45
N GLY A 221 11.90 -11.21 9.38
CA GLY A 221 12.74 -10.01 9.29
C GLY A 221 13.22 -9.41 10.61
N GLY A 222 13.02 -10.09 11.76
CA GLY A 222 13.64 -9.76 13.07
C GLY A 222 13.29 -8.40 13.70
N GLY A 223 12.62 -7.51 12.99
CA GLY A 223 12.08 -6.26 13.52
C GLY A 223 10.57 -6.36 13.65
N GLY A 224 9.99 -5.91 14.75
CA GLY A 224 8.54 -5.74 14.82
C GLY A 224 8.07 -4.94 13.58
N LEU A 225 6.83 -5.14 13.14
CA LEU A 225 6.22 -4.41 12.03
C LEU A 225 6.49 -2.89 12.07
N ASN A 226 6.71 -2.37 13.26
CA ASN A 226 7.03 -0.97 13.55
C ASN A 226 8.39 -0.49 12.99
N SER A 227 9.35 -1.39 12.75
CA SER A 227 10.70 -0.97 12.38
C SER A 227 10.91 -0.76 10.88
N THR A 228 10.09 -1.34 10.01
CA THR A 228 10.41 -1.43 8.58
C THR A 228 9.54 -0.59 7.67
N ILE A 229 8.30 -0.31 8.05
CA ILE A 229 7.35 0.45 7.23
C ILE A 229 6.79 1.65 8.01
N GLY A 230 6.86 1.60 9.36
CA GLY A 230 6.46 2.72 10.22
C GLY A 230 7.35 3.93 9.96
N PHE A 231 6.75 5.08 9.77
CA PHE A 231 7.39 6.35 9.99
C PHE A 231 7.59 6.45 11.51
N GLN A 232 8.64 5.83 12.04
CA GLN A 232 9.07 6.12 13.38
C GLN A 232 9.64 7.53 13.35
N LEU A 233 8.80 8.48 13.75
CA LEU A 233 9.29 9.74 14.28
C LEU A 233 10.06 9.35 15.55
N GLU A 234 11.36 9.06 15.41
CA GLU A 234 12.24 9.04 16.55
C GLU A 234 12.14 10.40 17.20
N ARG A 235 11.44 10.45 18.33
CA ARG A 235 11.48 11.59 19.23
C ARG A 235 12.85 11.66 19.89
N GLU A 236 13.89 11.91 19.14
CA GLU A 236 15.09 12.47 19.66
C GLU A 236 14.78 13.96 19.91
N TYR A 237 14.49 14.28 21.20
CA TYR A 237 14.45 15.61 21.76
C TYR A 237 14.13 16.72 20.74
N THR A 238 12.88 16.86 20.35
CA THR A 238 12.43 18.12 19.78
C THR A 238 12.37 19.12 20.96
N PRO A 239 13.22 20.18 20.95
CA PRO A 239 13.00 21.27 21.87
C PRO A 239 11.54 21.71 21.69
N LEU A 240 10.88 22.10 22.80
CA LEU A 240 9.51 22.63 22.75
C LEU A 240 9.47 23.76 21.71
N VAL A 241 9.09 23.41 20.48
CA VAL A 241 8.94 24.38 19.39
C VAL A 241 7.75 25.24 19.75
N ARG A 242 8.02 26.48 20.15
CA ARG A 242 6.97 27.46 20.36
C ARG A 242 6.47 27.91 19.00
N PHE A 243 5.23 27.57 18.70
CA PHE A 243 4.56 28.03 17.48
C PHE A 243 4.36 29.55 17.57
N LEU A 244 5.02 30.29 16.68
CA LEU A 244 4.90 31.74 16.56
C LEU A 244 3.86 32.07 15.47
N PRO A 245 3.15 33.20 15.56
CA PRO A 245 2.22 33.61 14.49
C PRO A 245 2.87 33.74 13.10
N VAL A 246 4.16 34.03 13.06
CA VAL A 246 4.98 34.10 11.82
C VAL A 246 5.07 32.70 11.15
N ASP A 247 5.08 31.64 11.93
CA ASP A 247 5.14 30.26 11.39
C ASP A 247 3.92 29.93 10.52
N LEU A 248 2.78 30.58 10.81
CA LEU A 248 1.57 30.42 10.00
C LEU A 248 1.78 30.87 8.55
N LEU A 249 2.56 31.95 8.34
CA LEU A 249 2.87 32.43 6.99
C LEU A 249 3.73 31.40 6.22
N TYR A 250 4.73 30.82 6.89
CA TYR A 250 5.55 29.77 6.31
C TYR A 250 4.73 28.50 6.00
N LEU A 251 3.83 28.10 6.89
CA LEU A 251 2.95 26.96 6.67
C LEU A 251 1.99 27.18 5.49
N VAL A 252 1.45 28.39 5.35
CA VAL A 252 0.60 28.73 4.20
C VAL A 252 1.41 28.70 2.90
N ALA A 253 2.60 29.29 2.88
CA ALA A 253 3.49 29.27 1.73
C ALA A 253 3.88 27.82 1.35
N LEU A 254 4.27 27.02 2.34
CA LEU A 254 4.57 25.59 2.16
C LEU A 254 3.35 24.83 1.61
N GLY A 255 2.17 25.08 2.16
CA GLY A 255 0.92 24.46 1.67
C GLY A 255 0.62 24.77 0.20
N VAL A 256 0.86 26.01 -0.24
CA VAL A 256 0.72 26.40 -1.65
C VAL A 256 1.73 25.66 -2.53
N VAL A 257 3.00 25.60 -2.12
CA VAL A 257 4.05 24.89 -2.86
C VAL A 257 3.72 23.40 -2.98
N ILE A 258 3.36 22.76 -1.86
CA ILE A 258 2.95 21.33 -1.86
C ILE A 258 1.73 21.12 -2.75
N GLY A 259 0.74 22.01 -2.72
CA GLY A 259 -0.45 21.91 -3.56
C GLY A 259 -0.13 21.92 -5.05
N VAL A 260 0.75 22.84 -5.49
CA VAL A 260 1.22 22.90 -6.88
C VAL A 260 2.01 21.65 -7.26
N LEU A 261 2.92 21.20 -6.41
CA LEU A 261 3.73 20.01 -6.65
C LEU A 261 2.87 18.74 -6.70
N ALA A 262 1.86 18.62 -5.85
CA ALA A 262 0.92 17.49 -5.85
C ALA A 262 0.11 17.42 -7.16
N GLU A 263 -0.35 18.55 -7.68
CA GLU A 263 -1.04 18.61 -8.97
C GLU A 263 -0.09 18.22 -10.11
N LEU A 264 1.13 18.74 -10.13
CA LEU A 264 2.15 18.38 -11.12
C LEU A 264 2.46 16.88 -11.07
N TYR A 265 2.63 16.33 -9.87
CA TYR A 265 2.86 14.89 -9.66
C TYR A 265 1.70 14.04 -10.18
N THR A 266 0.47 14.42 -9.86
CA THR A 266 -0.73 13.72 -10.34
C THR A 266 -0.80 13.70 -11.86
N ARG A 267 -0.57 14.85 -12.50
CA ARG A 267 -0.52 14.95 -13.98
C ARG A 267 0.60 14.10 -14.57
N TYR A 268 1.76 14.12 -13.94
CA TYR A 268 2.92 13.33 -14.36
C TYR A 268 2.61 11.82 -14.29
N VAL A 269 2.12 11.31 -13.16
CA VAL A 269 1.76 9.89 -12.99
C VAL A 269 0.72 9.45 -14.02
N LEU A 270 -0.35 10.24 -14.21
CA LEU A 270 -1.37 9.95 -15.21
C LEU A 270 -0.80 9.95 -16.63
N THR A 271 0.15 10.83 -16.91
CA THR A 271 0.84 10.88 -18.21
C THR A 271 1.69 9.64 -18.42
N MET A 272 2.46 9.23 -17.42
CA MET A 272 3.26 7.99 -17.48
C MET A 272 2.38 6.76 -17.71
N GLN A 273 1.23 6.67 -17.04
CA GLN A 273 0.27 5.58 -17.26
C GLN A 273 -0.29 5.58 -18.68
N ARG A 274 -0.65 6.76 -19.22
CA ARG A 274 -1.14 6.89 -20.61
C ARG A 274 -0.06 6.54 -21.62
N GLN A 275 1.17 7.01 -21.42
CA GLN A 275 2.30 6.71 -22.31
C GLN A 275 2.67 5.23 -22.24
N GLY A 276 2.70 4.63 -21.06
CA GLY A 276 2.94 3.21 -20.89
C GLY A 276 1.92 2.36 -21.66
N ASN A 277 0.64 2.71 -21.57
CA ASN A 277 -0.41 2.05 -22.33
C ASN A 277 -0.28 2.30 -23.85
N ARG A 278 0.17 3.49 -24.27
CA ARG A 278 0.34 3.84 -25.69
C ARG A 278 1.53 3.13 -26.34
N TRP A 279 2.68 3.03 -25.62
CA TRP A 279 3.91 2.45 -26.16
C TRP A 279 3.92 0.93 -26.13
N PHE A 280 3.38 0.34 -25.07
CA PHE A 280 3.44 -1.11 -24.85
C PHE A 280 2.10 -1.82 -25.08
N GLY A 281 0.98 -1.09 -25.21
CA GLY A 281 -0.35 -1.66 -25.33
C GLY A 281 -0.64 -2.66 -24.18
N ASP A 282 -1.10 -3.85 -24.55
CA ASP A 282 -1.43 -4.91 -23.59
C ASP A 282 -0.21 -5.74 -23.15
N ARG A 283 1.02 -5.38 -23.59
CA ARG A 283 2.25 -6.13 -23.28
C ARG A 283 2.79 -5.76 -21.90
N LEU A 284 2.05 -6.13 -20.85
CA LEU A 284 2.42 -5.81 -19.46
C LEU A 284 3.81 -6.33 -19.10
N ILE A 285 4.18 -7.54 -19.53
CA ILE A 285 5.50 -8.15 -19.25
C ILE A 285 6.62 -7.24 -19.78
N LEU A 286 6.56 -6.85 -21.05
CA LEU A 286 7.58 -6.00 -21.65
C LEU A 286 7.63 -4.62 -20.94
N ARG A 287 6.47 -4.04 -20.64
CA ARG A 287 6.36 -2.75 -19.96
C ARG A 287 7.01 -2.76 -18.59
N MET A 288 6.72 -3.76 -17.75
CA MET A 288 7.31 -3.86 -16.42
C MET A 288 8.79 -4.23 -16.47
N THR A 289 9.21 -5.08 -17.41
CA THR A 289 10.65 -5.42 -17.61
C THR A 289 11.47 -4.19 -17.97
N VAL A 290 11.01 -3.42 -18.97
CA VAL A 290 11.71 -2.20 -19.41
C VAL A 290 11.71 -1.14 -18.31
N SER A 291 10.57 -0.95 -17.61
CA SER A 291 10.50 -0.01 -16.49
C SER A 291 11.42 -0.40 -15.34
N GLY A 292 11.50 -1.69 -15.00
CA GLY A 292 12.41 -2.20 -13.98
C GLY A 292 13.87 -2.03 -14.35
N LEU A 293 14.22 -2.30 -15.63
CA LEU A 293 15.55 -2.06 -16.15
C LEU A 293 15.96 -0.58 -16.03
N VAL A 294 15.09 0.33 -16.49
CA VAL A 294 15.34 1.78 -16.44
C VAL A 294 15.49 2.26 -14.98
N LEU A 295 14.58 1.83 -14.10
CA LEU A 295 14.67 2.14 -12.67
C LEU A 295 15.98 1.65 -12.07
N GLY A 296 16.38 0.40 -12.36
CA GLY A 296 17.63 -0.16 -11.89
C GLY A 296 18.85 0.63 -12.40
N CYS A 297 18.87 1.04 -13.67
CA CYS A 297 19.94 1.89 -14.21
C CYS A 297 19.99 3.27 -13.53
N VAL A 298 18.84 3.88 -13.29
CA VAL A 298 18.75 5.18 -12.59
C VAL A 298 19.31 5.06 -11.17
N TYR A 299 18.88 4.05 -10.41
CA TYR A 299 19.37 3.84 -9.05
C TYR A 299 20.83 3.46 -9.00
N ALA A 300 21.34 2.67 -9.95
CA ALA A 300 22.75 2.31 -10.04
C ALA A 300 23.68 3.51 -10.33
N ALA A 301 23.16 4.55 -10.98
CA ALA A 301 23.91 5.77 -11.24
C ALA A 301 23.91 6.77 -10.07
N LEU A 302 23.15 6.48 -9.00
CA LEU A 302 23.01 7.34 -7.83
C LEU A 302 23.95 6.89 -6.70
N PRO A 303 24.25 7.77 -5.72
CA PRO A 303 25.01 7.40 -4.52
C PRO A 303 24.36 6.27 -3.73
N ASP A 304 25.15 5.56 -2.94
CA ASP A 304 24.73 4.35 -2.18
C ASP A 304 23.54 4.60 -1.26
N ALA A 305 23.36 5.83 -0.74
CA ALA A 305 22.18 6.22 0.05
C ALA A 305 20.85 5.97 -0.66
N PHE A 306 20.83 5.94 -2.00
CA PHE A 306 19.63 5.65 -2.79
C PHE A 306 19.39 4.16 -3.02
N HIS A 307 20.39 3.31 -2.77
CA HIS A 307 20.25 1.87 -2.94
C HIS A 307 19.38 1.23 -1.85
N ASN A 308 19.31 1.87 -0.66
CA ASN A 308 18.47 1.45 0.45
C ASN A 308 17.29 2.44 0.69
N PRO A 309 16.12 2.22 0.10
CA PRO A 309 14.98 3.12 0.26
C PRO A 309 14.48 3.26 1.70
N SER A 310 14.74 2.27 2.56
CA SER A 310 14.31 2.33 3.97
C SER A 310 15.19 3.27 4.78
N GLU A 311 16.49 3.24 4.56
CA GLU A 311 17.44 4.16 5.19
C GLU A 311 17.23 5.59 4.73
N LEU A 312 17.05 5.80 3.42
CA LEU A 312 16.75 7.11 2.86
C LEU A 312 15.49 7.73 3.49
N LYS A 313 14.42 6.95 3.65
CA LYS A 313 13.20 7.40 4.34
C LYS A 313 13.45 7.77 5.79
N HIS A 314 14.29 6.99 6.48
CA HIS A 314 14.64 7.25 7.88
C HIS A 314 15.44 8.55 8.00
N LEU A 315 16.43 8.76 7.15
CA LEU A 315 17.23 10.00 7.13
C LEU A 315 16.38 11.24 6.88
N ILE A 316 15.46 11.15 5.90
CA ILE A 316 14.54 12.26 5.58
C ILE A 316 13.54 12.48 6.72
N GLY A 317 12.91 11.41 7.23
CA GLY A 317 11.89 11.49 8.28
C GLY A 317 12.43 11.96 9.63
N ALA A 318 13.70 11.66 9.93
CA ALA A 318 14.39 12.13 11.14
C ALA A 318 14.95 13.55 11.01
N GLY A 319 14.84 14.21 9.85
CA GLY A 319 15.43 15.53 9.60
C GLY A 319 16.97 15.51 9.61
N LYS A 320 17.59 14.33 9.41
CA LYS A 320 19.05 14.15 9.37
C LYS A 320 19.62 14.25 7.95
N ALA A 321 18.78 14.42 6.94
CA ALA A 321 19.20 14.57 5.56
C ALA A 321 19.65 16.02 5.28
N ASP A 322 20.82 16.16 4.64
CA ASP A 322 21.25 17.46 4.13
C ASP A 322 20.30 17.96 3.04
N ILE A 323 20.20 19.27 2.87
CA ILE A 323 19.34 19.91 1.85
C ILE A 323 19.61 19.34 0.45
N SER A 324 20.87 19.06 0.12
CA SER A 324 21.27 18.47 -1.16
C SER A 324 20.70 17.06 -1.33
N LEU A 325 20.75 16.22 -0.29
CA LEU A 325 20.20 14.87 -0.29
C LEU A 325 18.67 14.90 -0.33
N ALA A 326 18.03 15.80 0.42
CA ALA A 326 16.57 15.97 0.43
C ALA A 326 16.07 16.38 -0.97
N LEU A 327 16.71 17.38 -1.61
CA LEU A 327 16.35 17.83 -2.95
C LEU A 327 16.58 16.74 -4.00
N ALA A 328 17.73 16.05 -3.95
CA ALA A 328 18.03 14.94 -4.85
C ALA A 328 17.01 13.81 -4.68
N SER A 329 16.66 13.46 -3.43
CA SER A 329 15.66 12.46 -3.11
C SER A 329 14.28 12.83 -3.65
N PHE A 330 13.90 14.09 -3.49
CA PHE A 330 12.64 14.58 -4.06
C PHE A 330 12.60 14.39 -5.58
N VAL A 331 13.63 14.83 -6.30
CA VAL A 331 13.67 14.72 -7.77
C VAL A 331 13.66 13.27 -8.21
N VAL A 332 14.52 12.42 -7.62
CA VAL A 332 14.63 11.01 -7.97
C VAL A 332 13.32 10.28 -7.70
N LEU A 333 12.73 10.44 -6.51
CA LEU A 333 11.47 9.77 -6.16
C LEU A 333 10.30 10.29 -6.99
N PHE A 334 10.25 11.59 -7.28
CA PHE A 334 9.19 12.17 -8.12
C PHE A 334 9.12 11.47 -9.48
N PHE A 335 10.26 11.32 -10.15
CA PHE A 335 10.29 10.70 -11.49
C PHE A 335 10.23 9.18 -11.46
N SER A 336 10.96 8.53 -10.56
CA SER A 336 11.01 7.06 -10.48
C SER A 336 9.68 6.44 -10.06
N THR A 337 8.94 7.06 -9.12
CA THR A 337 7.63 6.56 -8.69
C THR A 337 6.56 6.69 -9.76
N GLY A 338 6.60 7.77 -10.56
CA GLY A 338 5.70 7.93 -11.70
C GLY A 338 5.97 6.91 -12.81
N LEU A 339 7.24 6.59 -13.08
CA LEU A 339 7.62 5.53 -14.01
C LEU A 339 7.18 4.15 -13.50
N ALA A 340 7.39 3.86 -12.20
CA ALA A 340 6.94 2.64 -11.56
C ALA A 340 5.42 2.48 -11.62
N ALA A 341 4.66 3.52 -11.29
CA ALA A 341 3.19 3.52 -11.40
C ALA A 341 2.71 3.37 -12.85
N GLY A 342 3.41 4.00 -13.78
CA GLY A 342 3.16 3.90 -15.22
C GLY A 342 3.40 2.49 -15.77
N SER A 343 4.27 1.70 -15.14
CA SER A 343 4.55 0.33 -15.56
C SER A 343 3.38 -0.65 -15.34
N GLY A 344 2.47 -0.33 -14.43
CA GLY A 344 1.40 -1.24 -13.99
C GLY A 344 1.82 -2.21 -12.90
N ALA A 345 2.97 -1.99 -12.27
CA ALA A 345 3.46 -2.79 -11.16
C ALA A 345 2.50 -2.75 -9.96
N PRO A 346 2.40 -3.86 -9.20
CA PRO A 346 1.51 -3.96 -8.05
C PRO A 346 2.11 -3.24 -6.84
N GLY A 347 1.72 -1.98 -6.64
CA GLY A 347 2.16 -1.15 -5.53
C GLY A 347 1.35 0.14 -5.46
N GLY A 348 1.45 0.84 -4.32
CA GLY A 348 0.79 2.11 -4.06
C GLY A 348 1.74 3.30 -4.18
N LEU A 349 1.20 4.50 -4.10
CA LEU A 349 1.96 5.75 -4.17
C LEU A 349 1.99 6.50 -2.83
N PHE A 350 1.27 6.03 -1.82
CA PHE A 350 1.14 6.75 -0.53
C PHE A 350 2.49 6.89 0.17
N MET A 351 3.23 5.79 0.35
CA MET A 351 4.55 5.84 1.00
C MET A 351 5.57 6.70 0.22
N PRO A 352 5.71 6.57 -1.11
CA PRO A 352 6.52 7.50 -1.87
C PRO A 352 6.10 8.96 -1.71
N MET A 353 4.79 9.27 -1.74
CA MET A 353 4.29 10.64 -1.57
C MET A 353 4.59 11.18 -0.17
N LEU A 354 4.51 10.34 0.86
CA LEU A 354 4.87 10.73 2.23
C LEU A 354 6.37 11.09 2.32
N THR A 355 7.24 10.30 1.68
CA THR A 355 8.68 10.60 1.61
C THR A 355 8.95 11.88 0.81
N LEU A 356 8.24 12.11 -0.31
CA LEU A 356 8.31 13.35 -1.07
C LEU A 356 7.90 14.57 -0.23
N GLY A 357 6.80 14.46 0.53
CA GLY A 357 6.37 15.51 1.45
C GLY A 357 7.39 15.80 2.54
N GLY A 358 7.98 14.78 3.15
CA GLY A 358 9.02 14.92 4.16
C GLY A 358 10.32 15.51 3.62
N ALA A 359 10.61 15.36 2.33
CA ALA A 359 11.79 15.96 1.70
C ALA A 359 11.61 17.47 1.40
N ILE A 360 10.38 17.98 1.42
CA ILE A 360 10.07 19.41 1.20
C ILE A 360 9.98 20.16 2.54
N GLY A 361 9.40 19.51 3.58
CA GLY A 361 9.18 20.09 4.91
C GLY A 361 10.39 19.98 5.80
#